data_71b1fcd38f4a7a0e68c09174b57a8f77
#
_entry.id   71b1fcd38f4a7a0e68c09174b57a8f77
#
_cell.length_a   1.000
_cell.length_b   1.000
_cell.length_c   1.000
_cell.angle_alpha   90.00
_cell.angle_beta   90.00
_cell.angle_gamma   90.00
#
_symmetry.space_group_name_H-M   'P 1'
#
loop_
_entity.id
_entity.type
_entity.pdbx_description
1 polymer ?
#
loop_
_entity_poly.entity_id
_entity_poly.type
_entity_poly.pdbx_seq_one_letter_code
_entity_poly.pdbx_strand_id
1 'polypeptide(L)'
;MEKLKRLYQKRFGIYGKLLLSFLIILGIPIIISTFFYTYTVKLMQRQSDRMGQNILEMVKQDIDAQLENARNFESQWFLNTTVQELAGIEGPFSKDHSQALFQLYMELIRRGSTEPMLKKAFIYFSGPDKIVSTDGNMDFDMYYNLYLNKEAASQKQIRTLLQDHHQYDILMLPGSDNKQYPTMLLSIKDSSGRFDTATIAYLFDPDQLQSAFFLLKAVKVIWS
;
A
#
# COMPACT_ATOMS: atom_id res chain seq x y z
N MET A 1 -52.55 46.25 11.64
CA MET A 1 -53.34 45.12 11.07
C MET A 1 -54.60 45.54 10.32
N GLU A 2 -55.30 46.56 10.72
CA GLU A 2 -56.54 47.01 10.00
C GLU A 2 -56.26 47.56 8.60
N LYS A 3 -55.18 48.29 8.34
CA LYS A 3 -54.85 48.81 7.00
C LYS A 3 -54.60 47.70 5.96
N LEU A 4 -54.04 46.59 6.34
CA LEU A 4 -53.88 45.42 5.49
C LEU A 4 -55.21 44.73 5.18
N LYS A 5 -56.12 44.65 6.16
CA LYS A 5 -57.50 44.12 5.96
C LYS A 5 -58.32 44.96 4.97
N ARG A 6 -58.22 46.30 5.02
CA ARG A 6 -58.94 47.21 4.09
C ARG A 6 -58.37 47.15 2.67
N LEU A 7 -57.05 46.97 2.48
CA LEU A 7 -56.45 46.82 1.16
C LEU A 7 -56.86 45.49 0.51
N TYR A 8 -56.98 44.40 1.32
CA TYR A 8 -57.43 43.10 0.86
C TYR A 8 -58.91 43.07 0.43
N GLN A 9 -59.81 43.83 1.07
CA GLN A 9 -61.23 43.88 0.73
C GLN A 9 -61.52 44.69 -0.52
N LYS A 10 -60.72 45.68 -0.89
CA LYS A 10 -61.05 46.66 -1.92
C LYS A 10 -60.52 46.38 -3.32
N ARG A 11 -59.58 45.40 -3.48
CA ARG A 11 -58.87 45.17 -4.76
C ARG A 11 -59.09 43.81 -5.41
N PHE A 12 -59.59 42.81 -4.72
CA PHE A 12 -59.78 41.50 -5.30
C PHE A 12 -61.27 41.11 -5.30
N GLY A 13 -61.87 41.11 -6.49
CA GLY A 13 -63.16 40.46 -6.70
C GLY A 13 -63.10 38.96 -6.37
N ILE A 14 -64.20 38.25 -6.39
CA ILE A 14 -64.31 36.82 -6.04
C ILE A 14 -63.27 35.97 -6.76
N TYR A 15 -62.98 36.28 -8.01
CA TYR A 15 -61.98 35.61 -8.84
C TYR A 15 -60.54 35.80 -8.28
N GLY A 16 -60.21 36.99 -7.76
CA GLY A 16 -58.89 37.24 -7.17
C GLY A 16 -58.65 36.46 -5.86
N LYS A 17 -59.68 36.28 -5.05
CA LYS A 17 -59.62 35.46 -3.83
C LYS A 17 -59.45 33.97 -4.15
N LEU A 18 -60.16 33.47 -5.17
CA LEU A 18 -60.07 32.12 -5.65
C LEU A 18 -58.64 31.82 -6.23
N LEU A 19 -58.13 32.74 -7.04
CA LEU A 19 -56.81 32.64 -7.62
C LEU A 19 -55.71 32.65 -6.55
N LEU A 20 -55.81 33.50 -5.53
CA LEU A 20 -54.85 33.54 -4.42
C LEU A 20 -54.92 32.26 -3.58
N SER A 21 -56.11 31.73 -3.30
CA SER A 21 -56.32 30.48 -2.58
C SER A 21 -55.63 29.29 -3.36
N PHE A 22 -55.86 29.24 -4.67
CA PHE A 22 -55.24 28.22 -5.54
C PHE A 22 -53.72 28.33 -5.55
N LEU A 23 -53.20 29.56 -5.61
CA LEU A 23 -51.76 29.83 -5.63
C LEU A 23 -51.10 29.42 -4.30
N ILE A 24 -51.76 29.61 -3.17
CA ILE A 24 -51.30 29.16 -1.85
C ILE A 24 -51.31 27.63 -1.78
N ILE A 25 -52.39 26.97 -2.24
CA ILE A 25 -52.48 25.50 -2.25
C ILE A 25 -51.39 24.87 -3.13
N LEU A 26 -51.07 25.49 -4.27
CA LEU A 26 -50.03 25.03 -5.16
C LEU A 26 -48.61 25.34 -4.65
N GLY A 27 -48.44 26.47 -3.95
CA GLY A 27 -47.15 26.92 -3.40
C GLY A 27 -46.65 26.06 -2.24
N ILE A 28 -47.56 25.57 -1.37
CA ILE A 28 -47.17 24.76 -0.22
C ILE A 28 -46.39 23.48 -0.62
N PRO A 29 -46.88 22.65 -1.56
CA PRO A 29 -46.15 21.45 -2.00
C PRO A 29 -44.79 21.79 -2.61
N ILE A 30 -44.68 22.89 -3.35
CA ILE A 30 -43.42 23.32 -3.96
C ILE A 30 -42.36 23.66 -2.90
N ILE A 31 -42.79 24.44 -1.88
CA ILE A 31 -41.93 24.81 -0.75
C ILE A 31 -41.45 23.55 0.01
N ILE A 32 -42.38 22.66 0.32
CA ILE A 32 -42.09 21.41 1.01
C ILE A 32 -41.13 20.55 0.18
N SER A 33 -41.39 20.37 -1.12
CA SER A 33 -40.56 19.59 -2.01
C SER A 33 -39.15 20.16 -2.12
N THR A 34 -39.00 21.49 -2.22
CA THR A 34 -37.71 22.17 -2.27
C THR A 34 -36.93 21.96 -0.97
N PHE A 35 -37.62 22.05 0.17
CA PHE A 35 -36.99 21.80 1.47
C PHE A 35 -36.55 20.37 1.60
N PHE A 36 -37.36 19.37 1.25
CA PHE A 36 -36.99 17.95 1.25
C PHE A 36 -35.87 17.67 0.30
N TYR A 37 -35.87 18.22 -0.90
CA TYR A 37 -34.79 18.04 -1.87
C TYR A 37 -33.44 18.54 -1.32
N THR A 38 -33.42 19.77 -0.82
CA THR A 38 -32.20 20.36 -0.27
C THR A 38 -31.70 19.60 0.96
N TYR A 39 -32.57 19.11 1.81
CA TYR A 39 -32.25 18.30 2.97
C TYR A 39 -31.66 16.95 2.55
N THR A 40 -32.30 16.26 1.60
CA THR A 40 -31.87 14.96 1.09
C THR A 40 -30.51 15.06 0.42
N VAL A 41 -30.27 16.06 -0.42
CA VAL A 41 -28.97 16.29 -1.07
C VAL A 41 -27.85 16.51 -0.04
N LYS A 42 -28.10 17.35 0.98
CA LYS A 42 -27.12 17.55 2.06
C LYS A 42 -26.86 16.29 2.87
N LEU A 43 -27.89 15.48 3.11
CA LEU A 43 -27.75 14.23 3.82
C LEU A 43 -26.88 13.22 3.00
N MET A 44 -27.17 13.11 1.70
CA MET A 44 -26.40 12.26 0.77
C MET A 44 -24.94 12.69 0.68
N GLN A 45 -24.67 14.00 0.56
CA GLN A 45 -23.30 14.52 0.57
C GLN A 45 -22.55 14.14 1.85
N ARG A 46 -23.15 14.35 3.02
CA ARG A 46 -22.54 13.97 4.30
C ARG A 46 -22.28 12.48 4.43
N GLN A 47 -23.19 11.64 3.93
CA GLN A 47 -23.00 10.20 3.92
C GLN A 47 -21.86 9.80 2.98
N SER A 48 -21.79 10.40 1.79
CA SER A 48 -20.73 10.20 0.82
C SER A 48 -19.35 10.57 1.40
N ASP A 49 -19.23 11.76 2.00
CA ASP A 49 -17.99 12.22 2.62
C ASP A 49 -17.52 11.27 3.73
N ARG A 50 -18.43 10.82 4.59
CA ARG A 50 -18.12 9.84 5.65
C ARG A 50 -17.69 8.50 5.08
N MET A 51 -18.38 8.03 4.05
CA MET A 51 -18.04 6.77 3.37
C MET A 51 -16.65 6.85 2.74
N GLY A 52 -16.33 7.96 2.06
CA GLY A 52 -15.00 8.22 1.51
C GLY A 52 -13.90 8.21 2.58
N GLN A 53 -14.13 8.87 3.71
CA GLN A 53 -13.19 8.88 4.84
C GLN A 53 -13.01 7.48 5.45
N ASN A 54 -14.09 6.73 5.64
CA ASN A 54 -14.01 5.37 6.18
C ASN A 54 -13.22 4.42 5.27
N ILE A 55 -13.39 4.54 3.94
CA ILE A 55 -12.63 3.72 2.98
C ILE A 55 -11.15 4.10 2.98
N LEU A 56 -10.84 5.40 3.03
CA LEU A 56 -9.45 5.86 3.15
C LEU A 56 -8.77 5.32 4.41
N GLU A 57 -9.47 5.36 5.54
CA GLU A 57 -8.96 4.83 6.80
C GLU A 57 -8.77 3.31 6.74
N MET A 58 -9.73 2.58 6.15
CA MET A 58 -9.62 1.13 5.96
C MET A 58 -8.42 0.75 5.09
N VAL A 59 -8.20 1.45 3.96
CA VAL A 59 -7.05 1.18 3.07
C VAL A 59 -5.73 1.54 3.76
N LYS A 60 -5.70 2.64 4.52
CA LYS A 60 -4.53 3.00 5.31
C LYS A 60 -4.20 1.90 6.31
N GLN A 61 -5.19 1.43 7.09
CA GLN A 61 -5.01 0.35 8.05
C GLN A 61 -4.54 -0.95 7.40
N ASP A 62 -5.04 -1.27 6.20
CA ASP A 62 -4.60 -2.45 5.45
C ASP A 62 -3.13 -2.32 5.02
N ILE A 63 -2.74 -1.17 4.47
CA ILE A 63 -1.34 -0.90 4.10
C ILE A 63 -0.42 -0.95 5.32
N ASP A 64 -0.81 -0.30 6.43
CA ASP A 64 -0.03 -0.31 7.67
C ASP A 64 0.14 -1.74 8.20
N ALA A 65 -0.91 -2.56 8.15
CA ALA A 65 -0.84 -3.97 8.53
C ALA A 65 0.10 -4.78 7.61
N GLN A 66 0.08 -4.54 6.31
CA GLN A 66 0.97 -5.22 5.35
C GLN A 66 2.44 -4.82 5.55
N LEU A 67 2.70 -3.55 5.84
CA LEU A 67 4.05 -3.08 6.19
C LEU A 67 4.54 -3.70 7.49
N GLU A 68 3.67 -3.85 8.48
CA GLU A 68 4.01 -4.52 9.73
C GLU A 68 4.27 -6.02 9.53
N ASN A 69 3.50 -6.70 8.66
CA ASN A 69 3.77 -8.08 8.28
C ASN A 69 5.15 -8.21 7.60
N ALA A 70 5.50 -7.31 6.70
CA ALA A 70 6.82 -7.29 6.06
C ALA A 70 7.95 -7.08 7.08
N ARG A 71 7.79 -6.15 8.02
CA ARG A 71 8.76 -5.94 9.12
C ARG A 71 8.91 -7.18 10.00
N ASN A 72 7.80 -7.83 10.33
CA ASN A 72 7.81 -9.05 11.12
C ASN A 72 8.50 -10.18 10.37
N PHE A 73 8.27 -10.31 9.06
CA PHE A 73 8.96 -11.26 8.20
C PHE A 73 10.48 -11.02 8.22
N GLU A 74 10.93 -9.79 7.98
CA GLU A 74 12.36 -9.44 8.00
C GLU A 74 12.98 -9.63 9.39
N SER A 75 12.28 -9.24 10.46
CA SER A 75 12.74 -9.42 11.83
C SER A 75 12.97 -10.88 12.21
N GLN A 76 12.14 -11.81 11.71
CA GLN A 76 12.31 -13.24 11.92
C GLN A 76 13.61 -13.75 11.29
N TRP A 77 14.00 -13.22 10.13
CA TRP A 77 15.26 -13.56 9.49
C TRP A 77 16.45 -12.91 10.17
N PHE A 78 16.29 -11.67 10.64
CA PHE A 78 17.29 -10.99 11.44
C PHE A 78 17.66 -11.80 12.70
N LEU A 79 16.69 -12.43 13.34
CA LEU A 79 16.89 -13.24 14.56
C LEU A 79 17.24 -14.71 14.26
N ASN A 80 17.26 -15.13 12.99
CA ASN A 80 17.54 -16.51 12.60
C ASN A 80 19.04 -16.82 12.77
N THR A 81 19.35 -17.83 13.60
CA THR A 81 20.73 -18.20 13.92
C THR A 81 21.53 -18.64 12.68
N THR A 82 20.89 -19.38 11.76
CA THR A 82 21.54 -19.81 10.51
C THR A 82 21.92 -18.61 9.64
N VAL A 83 21.05 -17.59 9.57
CA VAL A 83 21.35 -16.35 8.83
C VAL A 83 22.50 -15.60 9.49
N GLN A 84 22.51 -15.49 10.82
CA GLN A 84 23.59 -14.84 11.57
C GLN A 84 24.94 -15.55 11.42
N GLU A 85 24.94 -16.89 11.47
CA GLU A 85 26.14 -17.70 11.25
C GLU A 85 26.69 -17.52 9.83
N LEU A 86 25.81 -17.58 8.81
CA LEU A 86 26.20 -17.38 7.40
C LEU A 86 26.65 -15.94 7.13
N ALA A 87 26.04 -14.96 7.76
CA ALA A 87 26.41 -13.55 7.65
C ALA A 87 27.81 -13.25 8.22
N GLY A 88 28.27 -14.03 9.21
CA GLY A 88 29.62 -13.90 9.78
C GLY A 88 30.76 -14.42 8.88
N ILE A 89 30.47 -14.97 7.71
CA ILE A 89 31.48 -15.56 6.83
C ILE A 89 32.03 -14.48 5.87
N GLU A 90 33.34 -14.19 5.98
CA GLU A 90 34.00 -13.15 5.17
C GLU A 90 34.39 -13.60 3.76
N GLY A 91 34.37 -14.90 3.48
CA GLY A 91 34.79 -15.46 2.20
C GLY A 91 33.74 -16.31 1.51
N PRO A 92 34.08 -16.97 0.39
CA PRO A 92 33.15 -17.84 -0.32
C PRO A 92 32.64 -18.96 0.56
N PHE A 93 31.34 -19.30 0.43
CA PHE A 93 30.77 -20.44 1.15
C PHE A 93 31.48 -21.76 0.74
N SER A 94 31.92 -22.53 1.74
CA SER A 94 32.46 -23.88 1.56
C SER A 94 31.34 -24.90 1.34
N LYS A 95 31.74 -26.16 1.00
CA LYS A 95 30.80 -27.27 0.89
C LYS A 95 30.03 -27.54 2.20
N ASP A 96 30.67 -27.26 3.34
CA ASP A 96 30.08 -27.49 4.67
C ASP A 96 28.88 -26.59 4.93
N HIS A 97 28.81 -25.42 4.27
CA HIS A 97 27.65 -24.50 4.37
C HIS A 97 26.47 -24.89 3.47
N SER A 98 26.64 -25.90 2.58
CA SER A 98 25.62 -26.28 1.60
C SER A 98 24.29 -26.71 2.25
N GLN A 99 24.37 -27.42 3.37
CA GLN A 99 23.16 -27.84 4.12
C GLN A 99 22.43 -26.65 4.75
N ALA A 100 23.16 -25.73 5.37
CA ALA A 100 22.61 -24.52 5.97
C ALA A 100 21.94 -23.63 4.90
N LEU A 101 22.60 -23.43 3.76
CA LEU A 101 22.06 -22.68 2.62
C LEU A 101 20.78 -23.33 2.05
N PHE A 102 20.76 -24.66 1.95
CA PHE A 102 19.57 -25.37 1.49
C PHE A 102 18.41 -25.25 2.49
N GLN A 103 18.67 -25.39 3.79
CA GLN A 103 17.67 -25.21 4.83
C GLN A 103 17.11 -23.79 4.82
N LEU A 104 17.97 -22.79 4.70
CA LEU A 104 17.59 -21.38 4.59
C LEU A 104 16.71 -21.13 3.37
N TYR A 105 17.08 -21.67 2.21
CA TYR A 105 16.28 -21.59 0.99
C TYR A 105 14.89 -22.20 1.17
N MET A 106 14.80 -23.41 1.71
CA MET A 106 13.53 -24.08 1.94
C MET A 106 12.63 -23.35 2.94
N GLU A 107 13.25 -22.78 3.97
CA GLU A 107 12.52 -21.99 4.95
C GLU A 107 12.00 -20.66 4.36
N LEU A 108 12.81 -20.03 3.49
CA LEU A 108 12.42 -18.81 2.77
C LEU A 108 11.20 -19.05 1.87
N ILE A 109 11.18 -20.15 1.12
CA ILE A 109 10.01 -20.55 0.32
C ILE A 109 8.81 -20.79 1.22
N ARG A 110 8.97 -21.60 2.27
CA ARG A 110 7.87 -21.96 3.17
C ARG A 110 7.22 -20.75 3.81
N ARG A 111 8.02 -19.81 4.32
CA ARG A 111 7.51 -18.57 4.94
C ARG A 111 6.98 -17.61 3.89
N GLY A 112 7.69 -17.45 2.78
CA GLY A 112 7.26 -16.56 1.70
C GLY A 112 5.92 -16.96 1.09
N SER A 113 5.60 -18.26 1.04
CA SER A 113 4.32 -18.74 0.51
C SER A 113 3.10 -18.37 1.37
N THR A 114 3.31 -17.95 2.61
CA THR A 114 2.24 -17.52 3.53
C THR A 114 2.03 -16.00 3.51
N GLU A 115 2.88 -15.26 2.82
CA GLU A 115 2.83 -13.80 2.77
C GLU A 115 2.10 -13.31 1.50
N PRO A 116 0.88 -12.77 1.62
CA PRO A 116 0.03 -12.46 0.46
C PRO A 116 0.60 -11.33 -0.42
N MET A 117 1.33 -10.39 0.17
CA MET A 117 1.90 -9.24 -0.54
C MET A 117 3.33 -9.48 -1.02
N LEU A 118 3.92 -10.63 -0.68
CA LEU A 118 5.28 -10.94 -1.06
C LEU A 118 5.36 -11.42 -2.50
N LYS A 119 6.09 -10.72 -3.34
CA LYS A 119 6.48 -11.18 -4.67
C LYS A 119 7.68 -12.11 -4.61
N LYS A 120 8.73 -11.65 -3.91
CA LYS A 120 9.99 -12.35 -3.68
C LYS A 120 10.60 -11.92 -2.37
N ALA A 121 11.34 -12.83 -1.75
CA ALA A 121 12.26 -12.49 -0.69
C ALA A 121 13.65 -13.02 -1.01
N PHE A 122 14.68 -12.29 -0.59
CA PHE A 122 16.05 -12.78 -0.66
C PHE A 122 16.89 -12.25 0.50
N ILE A 123 17.97 -12.95 0.76
CA ILE A 123 19.03 -12.53 1.69
C ILE A 123 20.33 -12.48 0.90
N TYR A 124 20.92 -11.30 0.85
CA TYR A 124 22.23 -11.06 0.26
C TYR A 124 23.29 -11.14 1.34
N PHE A 125 24.34 -11.91 1.12
CA PHE A 125 25.50 -12.06 1.99
C PHE A 125 26.69 -11.37 1.34
N SER A 126 27.17 -10.28 1.95
CA SER A 126 28.20 -9.41 1.37
C SER A 126 29.58 -10.08 1.30
N GLY A 127 29.97 -10.88 2.31
CA GLY A 127 31.25 -11.57 2.35
C GLY A 127 31.43 -12.60 1.22
N PRO A 128 30.52 -13.58 1.08
CA PRO A 128 30.55 -14.55 -0.02
C PRO A 128 29.98 -14.04 -1.34
N ASP A 129 29.44 -12.82 -1.41
CA ASP A 129 28.78 -12.22 -2.57
C ASP A 129 27.67 -13.11 -3.16
N LYS A 130 26.84 -13.66 -2.28
CA LYS A 130 25.77 -14.60 -2.62
C LYS A 130 24.39 -14.12 -2.20
N ILE A 131 23.39 -14.61 -2.96
CA ILE A 131 21.97 -14.40 -2.68
C ILE A 131 21.30 -15.76 -2.46
N VAL A 132 20.60 -15.89 -1.35
CA VAL A 132 19.60 -16.93 -1.11
C VAL A 132 18.24 -16.30 -1.25
N SER A 133 17.46 -16.74 -2.22
CA SER A 133 16.15 -16.17 -2.55
C SER A 133 15.06 -17.25 -2.60
N THR A 134 13.82 -16.86 -2.71
CA THR A 134 12.70 -17.78 -3.01
C THR A 134 12.85 -18.52 -4.34
N ASP A 135 13.72 -18.03 -5.24
CA ASP A 135 13.98 -18.65 -6.55
C ASP A 135 15.21 -19.56 -6.56
N GLY A 136 16.02 -19.56 -5.51
CA GLY A 136 17.21 -20.39 -5.39
C GLY A 136 18.37 -19.71 -4.66
N ASN A 137 19.47 -20.47 -4.58
CA ASN A 137 20.74 -20.00 -4.03
C ASN A 137 21.73 -19.81 -5.19
N MET A 138 22.26 -18.60 -5.37
CA MET A 138 23.12 -18.24 -6.49
C MET A 138 24.06 -17.08 -6.14
N ASP A 139 25.11 -16.92 -6.96
CA ASP A 139 25.99 -15.76 -6.87
C ASP A 139 25.24 -14.48 -7.24
N PHE A 140 25.64 -13.35 -6.66
CA PHE A 140 25.02 -12.05 -6.94
C PHE A 140 24.96 -11.72 -8.44
N ASP A 141 26.03 -12.01 -9.16
CA ASP A 141 26.12 -11.76 -10.61
C ASP A 141 25.06 -12.54 -11.40
N MET A 142 24.82 -13.79 -11.01
CA MET A 142 23.77 -14.61 -11.61
C MET A 142 22.38 -14.06 -11.29
N TYR A 143 22.13 -13.69 -10.02
CA TYR A 143 20.86 -13.09 -9.61
C TYR A 143 20.57 -11.79 -10.37
N TYR A 144 21.57 -10.90 -10.44
CA TYR A 144 21.46 -9.65 -11.19
C TYR A 144 21.10 -9.91 -12.66
N ASN A 145 21.76 -10.87 -13.30
CA ASN A 145 21.54 -11.19 -14.71
C ASN A 145 20.18 -11.80 -15.02
N LEU A 146 19.58 -12.54 -14.09
CA LEU A 146 18.32 -13.25 -14.28
C LEU A 146 17.10 -12.43 -13.86
N TYR A 147 17.22 -11.65 -12.79
CA TYR A 147 16.06 -11.09 -12.10
C TYR A 147 16.00 -9.57 -12.08
N LEU A 148 17.10 -8.88 -12.44
CA LEU A 148 17.12 -7.42 -12.42
C LEU A 148 17.24 -6.82 -13.83
N ASN A 149 16.73 -5.59 -13.98
CA ASN A 149 16.81 -4.87 -15.25
C ASN A 149 18.17 -4.15 -15.36
N LYS A 150 18.99 -4.63 -16.27
CA LYS A 150 20.34 -4.11 -16.52
C LYS A 150 20.37 -2.69 -17.11
N GLU A 151 19.30 -2.29 -17.77
CA GLU A 151 19.18 -0.93 -18.34
C GLU A 151 18.79 0.10 -17.28
N ALA A 152 18.05 -0.32 -16.24
CA ALA A 152 17.54 0.57 -15.21
C ALA A 152 18.57 0.86 -14.11
N ALA A 153 19.44 -0.11 -13.76
CA ALA A 153 20.49 0.07 -12.76
C ALA A 153 21.68 -0.84 -13.05
N SER A 154 22.90 -0.30 -12.91
CA SER A 154 24.11 -1.10 -13.09
C SER A 154 24.30 -2.08 -11.93
N GLN A 155 25.01 -3.17 -12.21
CA GLN A 155 25.36 -4.19 -11.22
C GLN A 155 26.08 -3.60 -9.99
N LYS A 156 26.98 -2.64 -10.22
CA LYS A 156 27.71 -1.94 -9.16
C LYS A 156 26.75 -1.13 -8.27
N GLN A 157 25.78 -0.45 -8.86
CA GLN A 157 24.80 0.33 -8.09
C GLN A 157 23.94 -0.55 -7.18
N ILE A 158 23.45 -1.67 -7.72
CA ILE A 158 22.64 -2.61 -6.91
C ILE A 158 23.49 -3.26 -5.80
N ARG A 159 24.73 -3.66 -6.11
CA ARG A 159 25.63 -4.24 -5.10
C ARG A 159 25.93 -3.23 -3.98
N THR A 160 26.26 -1.98 -4.33
CA THR A 160 26.47 -0.92 -3.35
C THR A 160 25.22 -0.69 -2.53
N LEU A 161 24.05 -0.62 -3.17
CA LEU A 161 22.78 -0.46 -2.48
C LEU A 161 22.56 -1.59 -1.44
N LEU A 162 22.79 -2.84 -1.80
CA LEU A 162 22.61 -3.98 -0.88
C LEU A 162 23.68 -4.07 0.22
N GLN A 163 24.81 -3.37 0.07
CA GLN A 163 25.87 -3.27 1.07
C GLN A 163 25.73 -2.07 1.99
N ASP A 164 24.88 -1.09 1.63
CA ASP A 164 24.57 0.05 2.49
C ASP A 164 23.76 -0.40 3.71
N HIS A 165 23.78 0.44 4.75
CA HIS A 165 22.99 0.18 5.96
C HIS A 165 21.52 0.51 5.76
N HIS A 166 20.65 -0.47 6.03
CA HIS A 166 19.20 -0.33 5.94
C HIS A 166 18.50 -0.68 7.25
N GLN A 167 17.50 0.13 7.60
CA GLN A 167 16.64 -0.13 8.76
C GLN A 167 15.16 -0.01 8.34
N TYR A 168 14.66 -1.05 7.66
CA TYR A 168 13.31 -1.08 7.05
C TYR A 168 13.12 0.00 5.98
N ASP A 169 14.18 0.32 5.24
CA ASP A 169 14.11 1.27 4.13
C ASP A 169 13.32 0.69 2.97
N ILE A 170 12.42 1.48 2.40
CA ILE A 170 11.64 1.06 1.23
C ILE A 170 12.23 1.75 0.00
N LEU A 171 12.74 0.95 -0.91
CA LEU A 171 13.36 1.37 -2.16
C LEU A 171 12.68 0.68 -3.35
N MET A 172 12.93 1.19 -4.55
CA MET A 172 12.42 0.58 -5.78
C MET A 172 13.52 -0.23 -6.44
N LEU A 173 13.34 -1.56 -6.55
CA LEU A 173 14.25 -2.42 -7.31
C LEU A 173 13.68 -2.70 -8.70
N PRO A 174 14.50 -2.53 -9.76
CA PRO A 174 14.07 -2.78 -11.13
C PRO A 174 14.09 -4.28 -11.45
N GLY A 175 12.93 -4.87 -11.72
CA GLY A 175 12.83 -6.27 -12.16
C GLY A 175 13.14 -6.48 -13.63
N SER A 176 13.52 -7.70 -14.00
CA SER A 176 13.81 -8.10 -15.39
C SER A 176 12.59 -8.02 -16.33
N ASP A 177 11.40 -7.93 -15.78
CA ASP A 177 10.12 -7.73 -16.49
C ASP A 177 9.78 -6.24 -16.72
N ASN A 178 10.73 -5.34 -16.54
CA ASN A 178 10.59 -3.88 -16.63
C ASN A 178 9.64 -3.28 -15.58
N LYS A 179 9.22 -4.04 -14.56
CA LYS A 179 8.46 -3.51 -13.44
C LYS A 179 9.39 -3.00 -12.35
N GLN A 180 8.93 -2.02 -11.60
CA GLN A 180 9.58 -1.54 -10.38
C GLN A 180 8.93 -2.20 -9.17
N TYR A 181 9.74 -2.82 -8.34
CA TYR A 181 9.27 -3.53 -7.15
C TYR A 181 9.59 -2.72 -5.90
N PRO A 182 8.56 -2.20 -5.18
CA PRO A 182 8.79 -1.66 -3.85
C PRO A 182 9.42 -2.76 -2.99
N THR A 183 10.57 -2.46 -2.42
CA THR A 183 11.38 -3.44 -1.68
C THR A 183 11.76 -2.87 -0.35
N MET A 184 11.40 -3.56 0.73
CA MET A 184 11.86 -3.24 2.08
C MET A 184 13.21 -3.94 2.30
N LEU A 185 14.15 -3.23 2.92
CA LEU A 185 15.50 -3.72 3.20
C LEU A 185 15.82 -3.61 4.67
N LEU A 186 16.41 -4.66 5.23
CA LEU A 186 16.93 -4.72 6.60
C LEU A 186 18.33 -5.29 6.61
N SER A 187 19.31 -4.54 7.12
CA SER A 187 20.69 -4.99 7.22
C SER A 187 20.97 -5.74 8.52
N ILE A 188 21.80 -6.77 8.40
CA ILE A 188 22.35 -7.54 9.53
C ILE A 188 23.80 -7.13 9.71
N LYS A 189 24.14 -6.69 10.92
CA LYS A 189 25.50 -6.32 11.30
C LYS A 189 26.29 -7.52 11.78
N ASP A 190 27.60 -7.41 11.65
CA ASP A 190 28.53 -8.35 12.25
C ASP A 190 28.43 -8.35 13.79
N SER A 191 29.06 -9.31 14.44
CA SER A 191 29.11 -9.43 15.91
C SER A 191 29.73 -8.21 16.60
N SER A 192 30.50 -7.40 15.87
CA SER A 192 31.09 -6.13 16.37
C SER A 192 30.15 -4.93 16.20
N GLY A 193 29.05 -5.06 15.45
CA GLY A 193 28.10 -4.02 15.13
C GLY A 193 28.63 -2.95 14.17
N ARG A 194 29.79 -3.19 13.52
CA ARG A 194 30.49 -2.19 12.70
C ARG A 194 30.22 -2.31 11.21
N PHE A 195 30.00 -3.54 10.71
CA PHE A 195 29.84 -3.79 9.28
C PHE A 195 28.51 -4.51 9.02
N ASP A 196 27.83 -4.10 7.97
CA ASP A 196 26.64 -4.79 7.48
C ASP A 196 27.11 -5.99 6.64
N THR A 197 26.83 -7.20 7.13
CA THR A 197 27.33 -8.46 6.56
C THR A 197 26.30 -9.19 5.71
N ALA A 198 25.01 -8.88 5.93
CA ALA A 198 23.94 -9.37 5.10
C ALA A 198 22.80 -8.37 5.02
N THR A 199 22.02 -8.44 3.95
CA THR A 199 20.81 -7.62 3.74
C THR A 199 19.64 -8.51 3.37
N ILE A 200 18.57 -8.41 4.16
CA ILE A 200 17.29 -9.07 3.92
C ILE A 200 16.47 -8.14 3.04
N ALA A 201 15.83 -8.70 2.03
CA ALA A 201 14.96 -7.96 1.12
C ALA A 201 13.59 -8.62 1.01
N TYR A 202 12.54 -7.80 1.18
CA TYR A 202 11.14 -8.16 0.97
C TYR A 202 10.59 -7.36 -0.20
N LEU A 203 10.39 -8.01 -1.35
CA LEU A 203 9.84 -7.39 -2.55
C LEU A 203 8.32 -7.51 -2.51
N PHE A 204 7.64 -6.38 -2.48
CA PHE A 204 6.18 -6.34 -2.56
C PHE A 204 5.69 -6.66 -3.98
N ASP A 205 4.56 -7.34 -4.09
CA ASP A 205 3.87 -7.52 -5.36
C ASP A 205 3.17 -6.21 -5.76
N PRO A 206 3.61 -5.52 -6.83
CA PRO A 206 3.02 -4.26 -7.23
C PRO A 206 1.57 -4.41 -7.68
N ASP A 207 1.17 -5.57 -8.21
CA ASP A 207 -0.19 -5.83 -8.66
C ASP A 207 -1.13 -5.96 -7.44
N GLN A 208 -0.67 -6.56 -6.35
CA GLN A 208 -1.41 -6.62 -5.07
C GLN A 208 -1.51 -5.25 -4.40
N LEU A 209 -0.42 -4.50 -4.35
CA LEU A 209 -0.44 -3.12 -3.84
C LEU A 209 -1.39 -2.25 -4.66
N GLN A 210 -1.34 -2.36 -5.99
CA GLN A 210 -2.21 -1.60 -6.88
C GLN A 210 -3.68 -1.95 -6.68
N SER A 211 -4.02 -3.22 -6.43
CA SER A 211 -5.39 -3.65 -6.15
C SER A 211 -5.96 -2.99 -4.90
N ALA A 212 -5.17 -2.84 -3.84
CA ALA A 212 -5.55 -2.08 -2.65
C ALA A 212 -5.81 -0.59 -2.96
N PHE A 213 -5.03 0.02 -3.88
CA PHE A 213 -5.23 1.40 -4.34
C PHE A 213 -6.39 1.53 -5.37
N PHE A 214 -6.70 0.50 -6.17
CA PHE A 214 -7.82 0.54 -7.11
C PHE A 214 -9.18 0.63 -6.41
N LEU A 215 -9.33 0.03 -5.24
CA LEU A 215 -10.52 0.23 -4.38
C LEU A 215 -10.72 1.71 -4.05
N LEU A 216 -9.64 2.46 -3.82
CA LEU A 216 -9.69 3.92 -3.63
C LEU A 216 -10.13 4.67 -4.89
N LYS A 217 -9.67 4.26 -6.06
CA LYS A 217 -9.98 4.93 -7.33
C LYS A 217 -11.41 4.65 -7.79
N ALA A 218 -11.92 3.43 -7.60
CA ALA A 218 -13.29 3.05 -7.89
C ALA A 218 -14.30 3.85 -7.05
N VAL A 219 -13.99 4.10 -5.79
CA VAL A 219 -14.81 4.94 -4.91
C VAL A 219 -14.85 6.39 -5.39
N LYS A 220 -13.73 6.94 -5.89
CA LYS A 220 -13.68 8.31 -6.42
C LYS A 220 -14.47 8.49 -7.72
N VAL A 221 -14.57 7.45 -8.56
CA VAL A 221 -15.33 7.48 -9.83
C VAL A 221 -16.84 7.32 -9.63
N ILE A 222 -17.27 6.63 -8.59
CA ILE A 222 -18.70 6.47 -8.28
C ILE A 222 -19.32 7.79 -7.75
N TRP A 223 -18.49 8.75 -7.33
CA TRP A 223 -18.93 9.98 -6.66
C TRP A 223 -18.56 11.28 -7.40
N SER A 224 -17.97 11.19 -8.60
CA SER A 224 -17.80 12.33 -9.52
C SER A 224 -18.97 12.41 -10.51
#